data_f1e43041cd5c4577d3410460377c4e4a
#
_entry.id   f1e43041cd5c4577d3410460377c4e4a
#
_cell.length_a   1.000
_cell.length_b   1.000
_cell.length_c   1.000
_cell.angle_alpha   90.00
_cell.angle_beta   90.00
_cell.angle_gamma   90.00
#
_symmetry.space_group_name_H-M   'P 1'
#
loop_
_entity.id
_entity.type
_entity.pdbx_description
1 polymer ?
#
loop_
_entity_poly.entity_id
_entity_poly.type
_entity_poly.pdbx_seq_one_letter_code
_entity_poly.pdbx_strand_id
1 'polypeptide(L)'
;MAFSVTKYVAIGGLCTIGFLGGFALWSVSVTLSGAVIAWGHVTLMGHNHAVQHPTGGQVANLWVKDGDSVQMGAPLLRLDGHAQNVQLDLTEGQLFEIMARRARLEAERDDRLFIEFDRVLQTKAAENPDVGHMLHGQVQLFETHLAYRRQTEKKRRNQIEQITLQIEGLSAQAQAAKRQLALLGEELDTQLSLRAKGLADRAQLSELQHQEAALLGRIAQLSAKQAEAQTQLHEIEIDKLREAAADHKAAITALRDLHPQELRLRADRKRLKQELKGLTLTAPISGFVHGLSISGAQAVVQPAKPILHLVPNDQPYVITAKIAPEEITHLFVGQASTIKLLLKGAGQELQGRPDSPPYYVVEIALNSPESATPNGKAPRLRPGMPAQVFIRKNNRRPVDYLLEPIRSYFAQALREY
;
A
#
# COMPACT_ATOMS: atom_id res chain seq x y z
N MET A 1 -65.93 70.38 64.83
CA MET A 1 -65.55 68.95 64.76
C MET A 1 -64.17 68.85 64.05
N ALA A 2 -63.13 68.70 64.82
CA ALA A 2 -61.75 68.56 64.30
C ALA A 2 -61.55 67.09 63.91
N PHE A 3 -61.55 66.78 62.62
CA PHE A 3 -61.15 65.47 62.10
C PHE A 3 -59.67 65.25 62.27
N SER A 4 -59.28 64.30 63.17
CA SER A 4 -57.91 63.98 63.41
C SER A 4 -57.28 63.25 62.16
N VAL A 5 -56.74 64.02 61.23
CA VAL A 5 -56.11 63.52 59.96
C VAL A 5 -54.94 62.58 60.25
N THR A 6 -54.33 62.70 61.43
CA THR A 6 -53.20 61.88 61.90
C THR A 6 -53.49 60.37 62.01
N LYS A 7 -54.73 60.01 62.40
CA LYS A 7 -55.11 58.58 62.51
C LYS A 7 -55.23 57.92 61.17
N TYR A 8 -55.78 58.59 60.17
CA TYR A 8 -55.92 58.02 58.83
C TYR A 8 -54.59 57.97 58.08
N VAL A 9 -53.69 58.94 58.30
CA VAL A 9 -52.33 58.90 57.79
C VAL A 9 -51.51 57.74 58.43
N ALA A 10 -51.66 57.51 59.76
CA ALA A 10 -51.02 56.40 60.42
C ALA A 10 -51.55 55.03 59.96
N ILE A 11 -52.87 54.88 59.76
CA ILE A 11 -53.47 53.65 59.22
C ILE A 11 -53.05 53.43 57.80
N GLY A 12 -53.06 54.50 56.93
CA GLY A 12 -52.59 54.41 55.56
C GLY A 12 -51.12 54.01 55.47
N GLY A 13 -50.27 54.60 56.34
CA GLY A 13 -48.86 54.25 56.39
C GLY A 13 -48.59 52.79 56.84
N LEU A 14 -49.41 52.30 57.82
CA LEU A 14 -49.30 50.91 58.28
C LEU A 14 -49.75 49.90 57.22
N CYS A 15 -50.82 50.23 56.46
CA CYS A 15 -51.28 49.43 55.36
C CYS A 15 -50.28 49.40 54.21
N THR A 16 -49.64 50.54 53.91
CA THR A 16 -48.60 50.65 52.86
C THR A 16 -47.37 49.84 53.23
N ILE A 17 -46.92 49.93 54.48
CA ILE A 17 -45.78 49.14 55.00
C ILE A 17 -46.10 47.63 55.03
N GLY A 18 -47.34 47.27 55.40
CA GLY A 18 -47.81 45.89 55.34
C GLY A 18 -47.89 45.32 53.95
N PHE A 19 -48.39 46.15 53.00
CA PHE A 19 -48.42 45.75 51.59
C PHE A 19 -47.03 45.60 50.97
N LEU A 20 -46.14 46.58 51.16
CA LEU A 20 -44.78 46.54 50.68
C LEU A 20 -43.99 45.39 51.32
N GLY A 21 -44.13 45.15 52.65
CA GLY A 21 -43.53 44.02 53.35
C GLY A 21 -44.03 42.64 52.85
N GLY A 22 -45.35 42.52 52.68
CA GLY A 22 -45.97 41.35 52.10
C GLY A 22 -45.56 41.07 50.63
N PHE A 23 -45.47 42.13 49.82
CA PHE A 23 -44.98 42.04 48.46
C PHE A 23 -43.50 41.65 48.39
N ALA A 24 -42.66 42.23 49.24
CA ALA A 24 -41.25 41.88 49.32
C ALA A 24 -41.08 40.39 49.75
N LEU A 25 -41.83 39.95 50.78
CA LEU A 25 -41.79 38.56 51.23
C LEU A 25 -42.28 37.59 50.14
N TRP A 26 -43.34 37.92 49.41
CA TRP A 26 -43.85 37.14 48.30
C TRP A 26 -42.83 37.08 47.16
N SER A 27 -42.21 38.22 46.80
CA SER A 27 -41.23 38.37 45.71
C SER A 27 -39.96 37.55 45.95
N VAL A 28 -39.61 37.23 47.21
CA VAL A 28 -38.44 36.39 47.58
C VAL A 28 -38.86 34.92 47.68
N SER A 29 -40.12 34.62 48.06
CA SER A 29 -40.56 33.25 48.35
C SER A 29 -41.04 32.49 47.12
N VAL A 30 -41.52 33.18 46.08
CA VAL A 30 -42.02 32.56 44.83
C VAL A 30 -40.91 32.44 43.83
N THR A 31 -40.80 31.29 43.14
CA THR A 31 -39.88 31.08 42.01
C THR A 31 -40.67 31.02 40.72
N LEU A 32 -40.26 31.82 39.75
CA LEU A 32 -40.83 31.83 38.39
C LEU A 32 -39.94 30.97 37.50
N SER A 33 -40.55 29.99 36.82
CA SER A 33 -39.85 29.15 35.83
C SER A 33 -40.07 29.76 34.46
N GLY A 34 -39.03 30.26 33.84
CA GLY A 34 -39.03 30.70 32.46
C GLY A 34 -38.67 29.54 31.50
N ALA A 35 -39.03 29.68 30.23
CA ALA A 35 -38.58 28.77 29.17
C ALA A 35 -38.14 29.56 27.92
N VAL A 36 -37.04 29.11 27.31
CA VAL A 36 -36.64 29.55 25.96
C VAL A 36 -37.44 28.77 24.96
N ILE A 37 -38.11 29.45 24.06
CA ILE A 37 -38.87 28.83 22.97
C ILE A 37 -38.02 28.87 21.71
N ALA A 38 -37.67 27.69 21.20
CA ALA A 38 -36.90 27.57 19.96
C ALA A 38 -37.64 26.75 18.94
N TRP A 39 -37.51 27.18 17.70
CA TRP A 39 -38.05 26.43 16.56
C TRP A 39 -36.95 25.56 15.99
N GLY A 40 -37.31 24.29 15.70
CA GLY A 40 -36.36 23.32 15.15
C GLY A 40 -37.09 22.31 14.29
N HIS A 41 -36.31 21.38 13.80
CA HIS A 41 -36.81 20.23 13.03
C HIS A 41 -36.12 18.97 13.49
N VAL A 42 -36.78 17.84 13.30
CA VAL A 42 -36.24 16.52 13.59
C VAL A 42 -35.15 16.20 12.57
N THR A 43 -33.97 15.88 13.04
CA THR A 43 -32.83 15.40 12.22
C THR A 43 -32.31 14.08 12.80
N LEU A 44 -31.47 13.38 12.03
CA LEU A 44 -30.71 12.22 12.54
C LEU A 44 -29.43 12.70 13.18
N MET A 45 -29.09 12.12 14.31
CA MET A 45 -27.83 12.42 15.00
C MET A 45 -26.68 11.73 14.25
N GLY A 46 -25.91 12.47 13.49
CA GLY A 46 -24.72 11.96 12.84
C GLY A 46 -24.51 12.44 11.41
N HIS A 47 -23.32 12.17 10.91
CA HIS A 47 -22.91 12.58 9.57
C HIS A 47 -23.27 11.49 8.56
N ASN A 48 -23.85 11.87 7.46
CA ASN A 48 -24.07 10.99 6.32
C ASN A 48 -22.67 10.56 5.79
N HIS A 49 -22.47 9.27 5.68
CA HIS A 49 -21.23 8.74 5.11
C HIS A 49 -21.27 8.84 3.59
N ALA A 50 -20.49 9.75 3.02
CA ALA A 50 -20.34 9.88 1.59
C ALA A 50 -19.51 8.72 1.03
N VAL A 51 -20.06 8.00 0.08
CA VAL A 51 -19.33 6.96 -0.69
C VAL A 51 -18.84 7.61 -1.97
N GLN A 52 -17.50 7.59 -2.14
CA GLN A 52 -16.80 8.19 -3.27
C GLN A 52 -15.70 7.26 -3.77
N HIS A 53 -15.26 7.44 -5.02
CA HIS A 53 -14.13 6.70 -5.59
C HIS A 53 -12.96 7.65 -5.91
N PRO A 54 -11.71 7.30 -5.57
CA PRO A 54 -10.58 8.23 -5.72
C PRO A 54 -10.28 8.59 -7.17
N THR A 55 -10.40 7.64 -8.11
CA THR A 55 -10.06 7.84 -9.53
C THR A 55 -11.26 7.95 -10.45
N GLY A 56 -12.48 7.65 -9.96
CA GLY A 56 -13.67 7.58 -10.80
C GLY A 56 -13.61 6.45 -11.83
N GLY A 57 -14.46 6.54 -12.85
CA GLY A 57 -14.53 5.58 -13.96
C GLY A 57 -15.95 5.37 -14.46
N GLN A 58 -16.09 4.53 -15.48
CA GLN A 58 -17.41 4.14 -16.02
C GLN A 58 -18.01 3.06 -15.12
N VAL A 59 -19.33 3.15 -14.86
CA VAL A 59 -20.07 2.15 -14.07
C VAL A 59 -20.38 0.94 -14.93
N ALA A 60 -19.87 -0.23 -14.54
CA ALA A 60 -20.21 -1.50 -15.17
C ALA A 60 -21.54 -2.04 -14.61
N ASN A 61 -21.68 -2.08 -13.29
CA ASN A 61 -22.88 -2.58 -12.60
C ASN A 61 -23.25 -1.65 -11.45
N LEU A 62 -24.57 -1.44 -11.27
CA LEU A 62 -25.15 -0.74 -10.14
C LEU A 62 -26.17 -1.67 -9.48
N TRP A 63 -25.99 -1.99 -8.19
CA TRP A 63 -26.82 -2.96 -7.47
C TRP A 63 -27.81 -2.33 -6.51
N VAL A 64 -27.72 -1.02 -6.29
CA VAL A 64 -28.55 -0.30 -5.32
C VAL A 64 -29.30 0.85 -5.96
N LYS A 65 -30.45 1.19 -5.38
CA LYS A 65 -31.29 2.34 -5.72
C LYS A 65 -31.39 3.27 -4.52
N ASP A 66 -31.81 4.50 -4.79
CA ASP A 66 -32.13 5.44 -3.72
C ASP A 66 -33.23 4.91 -2.80
N GLY A 67 -32.98 4.90 -1.50
CA GLY A 67 -33.91 4.33 -0.49
C GLY A 67 -33.64 2.86 -0.12
N ASP A 68 -32.78 2.14 -0.79
CA ASP A 68 -32.45 0.74 -0.45
C ASP A 68 -31.71 0.63 0.88
N SER A 69 -32.03 -0.42 1.65
CA SER A 69 -31.31 -0.77 2.87
C SER A 69 -30.13 -1.69 2.54
N VAL A 70 -28.93 -1.33 2.98
CA VAL A 70 -27.71 -2.08 2.75
C VAL A 70 -27.02 -2.43 4.06
N GLN A 71 -26.36 -3.60 4.10
CA GLN A 71 -25.52 -4.01 5.21
C GLN A 71 -24.08 -3.60 4.96
N MET A 72 -23.30 -3.42 6.02
CA MET A 72 -21.86 -3.18 5.93
C MET A 72 -21.19 -4.27 5.09
N GLY A 73 -20.35 -3.87 4.11
CA GLY A 73 -19.68 -4.78 3.17
C GLY A 73 -20.52 -5.18 1.95
N ALA A 74 -21.81 -4.86 1.88
CA ALA A 74 -22.64 -5.14 0.70
C ALA A 74 -22.11 -4.37 -0.53
N PRO A 75 -22.08 -4.99 -1.73
CA PRO A 75 -21.64 -4.32 -2.95
C PRO A 75 -22.70 -3.28 -3.37
N LEU A 76 -22.23 -2.06 -3.65
CA LEU A 76 -23.08 -0.94 -4.08
C LEU A 76 -23.04 -0.78 -5.60
N LEU A 77 -21.82 -0.66 -6.14
CA LEU A 77 -21.59 -0.55 -7.58
C LEU A 77 -20.22 -1.11 -7.93
N ARG A 78 -20.02 -1.41 -9.21
CA ARG A 78 -18.75 -1.81 -9.77
C ARG A 78 -18.42 -0.92 -10.96
N LEU A 79 -17.20 -0.39 -10.95
CA LEU A 79 -16.63 0.32 -12.09
C LEU A 79 -16.06 -0.65 -13.13
N ASP A 80 -15.96 -0.20 -14.37
CA ASP A 80 -15.35 -0.97 -15.44
C ASP A 80 -13.83 -1.07 -15.21
N GLY A 81 -13.33 -2.30 -15.22
CA GLY A 81 -11.93 -2.65 -15.02
C GLY A 81 -11.26 -3.22 -16.26
N HIS A 82 -11.84 -3.08 -17.46
CA HIS A 82 -11.29 -3.70 -18.66
C HIS A 82 -9.86 -3.23 -18.95
N ALA A 83 -9.61 -1.94 -18.91
CA ALA A 83 -8.26 -1.37 -19.15
C ALA A 83 -7.25 -1.86 -18.10
N GLN A 84 -7.64 -1.94 -16.81
CA GLN A 84 -6.78 -2.42 -15.74
C GLN A 84 -6.50 -3.92 -15.87
N ASN A 85 -7.47 -4.72 -16.31
CA ASN A 85 -7.26 -6.16 -16.57
C ASN A 85 -6.27 -6.37 -17.73
N VAL A 86 -6.43 -5.70 -18.85
CA VAL A 86 -5.48 -5.76 -19.97
C VAL A 86 -4.06 -5.37 -19.52
N GLN A 87 -3.94 -4.30 -18.74
CA GLN A 87 -2.65 -3.87 -18.21
C GLN A 87 -2.06 -4.88 -17.22
N LEU A 88 -2.91 -5.54 -16.42
CA LEU A 88 -2.48 -6.61 -15.52
C LEU A 88 -1.96 -7.81 -16.28
N ASP A 89 -2.66 -8.25 -17.33
CA ASP A 89 -2.27 -9.39 -18.16
C ASP A 89 -0.92 -9.12 -18.86
N LEU A 90 -0.72 -7.93 -19.40
CA LEU A 90 0.56 -7.51 -19.98
C LEU A 90 1.69 -7.51 -18.94
N THR A 91 1.43 -6.96 -17.75
CA THR A 91 2.41 -6.91 -16.67
C THR A 91 2.74 -8.31 -16.15
N GLU A 92 1.74 -9.18 -16.02
CA GLU A 92 1.95 -10.59 -15.63
C GLU A 92 2.74 -11.36 -16.70
N GLY A 93 2.47 -11.16 -17.98
CA GLY A 93 3.23 -11.76 -19.06
C GLY A 93 4.71 -11.39 -19.03
N GLN A 94 5.01 -10.10 -18.90
CA GLN A 94 6.40 -9.62 -18.75
C GLN A 94 7.08 -10.14 -17.47
N LEU A 95 6.35 -10.18 -16.36
CA LEU A 95 6.86 -10.72 -15.10
C LEU A 95 7.21 -12.21 -15.23
N PHE A 96 6.35 -13.01 -15.86
CA PHE A 96 6.59 -14.44 -16.04
C PHE A 96 7.77 -14.70 -16.96
N GLU A 97 7.95 -13.89 -18.00
CA GLU A 97 9.13 -13.98 -18.87
C GLU A 97 10.43 -13.72 -18.08
N ILE A 98 10.48 -12.66 -17.29
CA ILE A 98 11.65 -12.35 -16.44
C ILE A 98 11.91 -13.45 -15.43
N MET A 99 10.86 -13.99 -14.77
CA MET A 99 11.01 -15.07 -13.80
C MET A 99 11.53 -16.36 -14.47
N ALA A 100 11.06 -16.67 -15.67
CA ALA A 100 11.52 -17.84 -16.43
C ALA A 100 12.98 -17.69 -16.86
N ARG A 101 13.35 -16.50 -17.37
CA ARG A 101 14.73 -16.17 -17.72
C ARG A 101 15.65 -16.19 -16.49
N ARG A 102 15.19 -15.69 -15.36
CA ARG A 102 15.91 -15.78 -14.08
C ARG A 102 16.20 -17.23 -13.71
N ALA A 103 15.18 -18.11 -13.73
CA ALA A 103 15.34 -19.52 -13.39
C ALA A 103 16.37 -20.21 -14.29
N ARG A 104 16.39 -19.91 -15.60
CA ARG A 104 17.40 -20.41 -16.52
C ARG A 104 18.82 -19.93 -16.14
N LEU A 105 18.98 -18.62 -15.91
CA LEU A 105 20.28 -18.04 -15.57
C LEU A 105 20.79 -18.51 -14.19
N GLU A 106 19.90 -18.78 -13.24
CA GLU A 106 20.24 -19.40 -11.97
C GLU A 106 20.76 -20.82 -12.17
N ALA A 107 20.11 -21.61 -13.05
CA ALA A 107 20.58 -22.94 -13.41
C ALA A 107 21.95 -22.90 -14.13
N GLU A 108 22.17 -21.93 -15.03
CA GLU A 108 23.46 -21.71 -15.69
C GLU A 108 24.56 -21.30 -14.71
N ARG A 109 24.28 -20.37 -13.79
CA ARG A 109 25.20 -19.93 -12.75
C ARG A 109 25.63 -21.07 -11.82
N ASP A 110 24.66 -21.90 -11.42
CA ASP A 110 24.87 -22.97 -10.43
C ASP A 110 25.29 -24.30 -11.10
N ASP A 111 25.60 -24.30 -12.40
CA ASP A 111 25.95 -25.50 -13.19
C ASP A 111 24.93 -26.65 -13.06
N ARG A 112 23.64 -26.35 -12.94
CA ARG A 112 22.58 -27.36 -12.81
C ARG A 112 22.36 -28.06 -14.16
N LEU A 113 21.78 -29.26 -14.11
CA LEU A 113 21.46 -30.02 -15.30
C LEU A 113 20.03 -29.76 -15.84
N PHE A 114 19.20 -29.07 -15.06
CA PHE A 114 17.81 -28.71 -15.38
C PHE A 114 17.42 -27.41 -14.74
N ILE A 115 16.38 -26.77 -15.29
CA ILE A 115 15.83 -25.51 -14.75
C ILE A 115 14.77 -25.85 -13.70
N GLU A 116 14.85 -25.22 -12.54
CA GLU A 116 13.81 -25.23 -11.53
C GLU A 116 12.96 -23.96 -11.63
N PHE A 117 11.74 -24.09 -12.17
CA PHE A 117 10.82 -22.97 -12.24
C PHE A 117 10.04 -22.79 -10.95
N ASP A 118 9.76 -21.52 -10.58
CA ASP A 118 8.88 -21.18 -9.46
C ASP A 118 7.52 -21.87 -9.59
N ARG A 119 6.96 -22.34 -8.46
CA ARG A 119 5.65 -23.02 -8.43
C ARG A 119 4.54 -22.18 -9.08
N VAL A 120 4.59 -20.85 -8.92
CA VAL A 120 3.64 -19.91 -9.54
C VAL A 120 3.69 -19.98 -11.07
N LEU A 121 4.89 -20.06 -11.65
CA LEU A 121 5.07 -20.23 -13.10
C LEU A 121 4.54 -21.59 -13.59
N GLN A 122 4.83 -22.66 -12.87
CA GLN A 122 4.35 -23.99 -13.24
C GLN A 122 2.82 -24.07 -13.23
N THR A 123 2.17 -23.51 -12.20
CA THR A 123 0.71 -23.45 -12.13
C THR A 123 0.13 -22.62 -13.28
N LYS A 124 0.72 -21.46 -13.57
CA LYS A 124 0.26 -20.61 -14.66
C LYS A 124 0.49 -21.21 -16.03
N ALA A 125 1.57 -21.97 -16.24
CA ALA A 125 1.82 -22.70 -17.48
C ALA A 125 0.79 -23.80 -17.74
N ALA A 126 0.25 -24.41 -16.69
CA ALA A 126 -0.84 -25.39 -16.81
C ALA A 126 -2.19 -24.74 -17.16
N GLU A 127 -2.42 -23.49 -16.74
CA GLU A 127 -3.65 -22.74 -17.01
C GLU A 127 -3.61 -21.98 -18.37
N ASN A 128 -2.42 -21.52 -18.79
CA ASN A 128 -2.23 -20.67 -19.96
C ASN A 128 -1.16 -21.27 -20.89
N PRO A 129 -1.54 -21.74 -22.11
CA PRO A 129 -0.63 -22.29 -23.09
C PRO A 129 0.52 -21.37 -23.48
N ASP A 130 0.31 -20.05 -23.55
CA ASP A 130 1.35 -19.07 -23.92
C ASP A 130 2.49 -19.05 -22.90
N VAL A 131 2.15 -19.13 -21.61
CA VAL A 131 3.14 -19.26 -20.53
C VAL A 131 3.88 -20.60 -20.65
N GLY A 132 3.16 -21.67 -20.96
CA GLY A 132 3.75 -23.00 -21.23
C GLY A 132 4.77 -22.97 -22.38
N HIS A 133 4.44 -22.35 -23.51
CA HIS A 133 5.34 -22.18 -24.67
C HIS A 133 6.58 -21.35 -24.30
N MET A 134 6.41 -20.30 -23.52
CA MET A 134 7.51 -19.46 -23.04
C MET A 134 8.49 -20.26 -22.17
N LEU A 135 7.98 -21.05 -21.22
CA LEU A 135 8.83 -21.93 -20.38
C LEU A 135 9.58 -22.96 -21.22
N HIS A 136 8.90 -23.58 -22.19
CA HIS A 136 9.52 -24.53 -23.11
C HIS A 136 10.65 -23.88 -23.93
N GLY A 137 10.45 -22.65 -24.38
CA GLY A 137 11.51 -21.87 -25.08
C GLY A 137 12.75 -21.66 -24.19
N GLN A 138 12.58 -21.36 -22.90
CA GLN A 138 13.72 -21.25 -21.97
C GLN A 138 14.42 -22.59 -21.74
N VAL A 139 13.68 -23.71 -21.68
CA VAL A 139 14.24 -25.05 -21.58
C VAL A 139 15.08 -25.36 -22.82
N GLN A 140 14.58 -25.12 -24.03
CA GLN A 140 15.31 -25.32 -25.28
C GLN A 140 16.61 -24.51 -25.35
N LEU A 141 16.57 -23.25 -24.94
CA LEU A 141 17.77 -22.39 -24.86
C LEU A 141 18.81 -22.99 -23.90
N PHE A 142 18.38 -23.43 -22.75
CA PHE A 142 19.24 -24.05 -21.74
C PHE A 142 19.86 -25.37 -22.24
N GLU A 143 19.05 -26.24 -22.84
CA GLU A 143 19.53 -27.51 -23.41
C GLU A 143 20.54 -27.29 -24.53
N THR A 144 20.29 -26.29 -25.39
CA THR A 144 21.23 -25.91 -26.47
C THR A 144 22.54 -25.42 -25.87
N HIS A 145 22.51 -24.61 -24.82
CA HIS A 145 23.70 -24.14 -24.12
C HIS A 145 24.47 -25.33 -23.50
N LEU A 146 23.78 -26.25 -22.82
CA LEU A 146 24.39 -27.45 -22.26
C LEU A 146 25.02 -28.35 -23.34
N ALA A 147 24.34 -28.53 -24.48
CA ALA A 147 24.86 -29.31 -25.60
C ALA A 147 26.15 -28.67 -26.16
N TYR A 148 26.17 -27.37 -26.36
CA TYR A 148 27.36 -26.63 -26.78
C TYR A 148 28.54 -26.81 -25.79
N ARG A 149 28.30 -26.64 -24.50
CA ARG A 149 29.32 -26.84 -23.43
C ARG A 149 29.89 -28.26 -23.46
N ARG A 150 29.01 -29.27 -23.59
CA ARG A 150 29.43 -30.69 -23.69
C ARG A 150 30.30 -30.94 -24.91
N GLN A 151 29.96 -30.38 -26.07
CA GLN A 151 30.73 -30.51 -27.28
C GLN A 151 32.10 -29.82 -27.19
N THR A 152 32.16 -28.62 -26.65
CA THR A 152 33.38 -27.87 -26.40
C THR A 152 34.32 -28.62 -25.44
N GLU A 153 33.78 -29.17 -24.36
CA GLU A 153 34.56 -29.96 -23.41
C GLU A 153 35.09 -31.26 -24.03
N LYS A 154 34.29 -31.95 -24.87
CA LYS A 154 34.77 -33.12 -25.61
C LYS A 154 35.89 -32.77 -26.57
N LYS A 155 35.79 -31.67 -27.33
CA LYS A 155 36.86 -31.18 -28.23
C LYS A 155 38.12 -30.89 -27.43
N ARG A 156 38.00 -30.18 -26.31
CA ARG A 156 39.14 -29.85 -25.42
C ARG A 156 39.83 -31.10 -24.86
N ARG A 157 39.04 -32.08 -24.42
CA ARG A 157 39.57 -33.35 -23.92
C ARG A 157 40.38 -34.09 -24.99
N ASN A 158 39.90 -34.14 -26.22
CA ASN A 158 40.62 -34.75 -27.33
C ASN A 158 41.92 -34.00 -27.65
N GLN A 159 41.92 -32.67 -27.55
CA GLN A 159 43.12 -31.85 -27.72
C GLN A 159 44.18 -32.14 -26.63
N ILE A 160 43.76 -32.22 -25.36
CA ILE A 160 44.61 -32.56 -24.23
C ILE A 160 45.21 -33.95 -24.43
N GLU A 161 44.41 -34.94 -24.80
CA GLU A 161 44.88 -36.30 -25.08
C GLU A 161 45.94 -36.31 -26.20
N GLN A 162 45.69 -35.60 -27.31
CA GLN A 162 46.64 -35.50 -28.42
C GLN A 162 47.98 -34.89 -27.99
N ILE A 163 47.93 -33.77 -27.23
CA ILE A 163 49.17 -33.12 -26.76
C ILE A 163 49.88 -34.01 -25.74
N THR A 164 49.17 -34.71 -24.88
CA THR A 164 49.75 -35.66 -23.90
C THR A 164 50.51 -36.79 -24.62
N LEU A 165 49.92 -37.41 -25.65
CA LEU A 165 50.57 -38.41 -26.46
C LEU A 165 51.82 -37.85 -27.19
N GLN A 166 51.77 -36.59 -27.65
CA GLN A 166 52.91 -35.90 -28.25
C GLN A 166 54.03 -35.71 -27.22
N ILE A 167 53.76 -35.29 -26.00
CA ILE A 167 54.72 -35.14 -24.91
C ILE A 167 55.37 -36.50 -24.59
N GLU A 168 54.58 -37.56 -24.49
CA GLU A 168 55.08 -38.91 -24.26
C GLU A 168 56.04 -39.39 -25.36
N GLY A 169 55.65 -39.15 -26.64
CA GLY A 169 56.49 -39.48 -27.80
C GLY A 169 57.82 -38.70 -27.81
N LEU A 170 57.78 -37.39 -27.52
CA LEU A 170 58.98 -36.57 -27.40
C LEU A 170 59.88 -37.01 -26.23
N SER A 171 59.26 -37.37 -25.11
CA SER A 171 59.99 -37.91 -23.93
C SER A 171 60.70 -39.23 -24.25
N ALA A 172 60.01 -40.17 -24.94
CA ALA A 172 60.59 -41.41 -25.38
C ALA A 172 61.79 -41.23 -26.34
N GLN A 173 61.65 -40.28 -27.28
CA GLN A 173 62.71 -39.92 -28.21
C GLN A 173 63.94 -39.31 -27.45
N ALA A 174 63.69 -38.38 -26.50
CA ALA A 174 64.73 -37.77 -25.69
C ALA A 174 65.43 -38.82 -24.82
N GLN A 175 64.69 -39.78 -24.26
CA GLN A 175 65.27 -40.86 -23.49
C GLN A 175 66.15 -41.82 -24.35
N ALA A 176 65.71 -42.12 -25.59
CA ALA A 176 66.48 -42.89 -26.55
C ALA A 176 67.81 -42.20 -26.93
N ALA A 177 67.75 -40.87 -27.22
CA ALA A 177 68.90 -40.06 -27.51
C ALA A 177 69.88 -39.98 -26.32
N LYS A 178 69.36 -39.87 -25.06
CA LYS A 178 70.20 -39.92 -23.84
C LYS A 178 70.95 -41.28 -23.67
N ARG A 179 70.23 -42.40 -24.01
CA ARG A 179 70.86 -43.73 -23.98
C ARG A 179 71.95 -43.86 -25.04
N GLN A 180 71.77 -43.33 -26.26
CA GLN A 180 72.81 -43.25 -27.30
C GLN A 180 74.00 -42.43 -26.85
N LEU A 181 73.77 -41.30 -26.21
CA LEU A 181 74.78 -40.43 -25.67
C LEU A 181 75.63 -41.15 -24.59
N ALA A 182 74.97 -41.92 -23.69
CA ALA A 182 75.70 -42.69 -22.67
C ALA A 182 76.62 -43.77 -23.29
N LEU A 183 76.13 -44.53 -24.28
CA LEU A 183 76.94 -45.51 -24.99
C LEU A 183 78.09 -44.86 -25.76
N LEU A 184 77.89 -43.72 -26.39
CA LEU A 184 78.92 -42.96 -27.07
C LEU A 184 79.95 -42.41 -26.10
N GLY A 185 79.57 -42.01 -24.86
CA GLY A 185 80.47 -41.60 -23.79
C GLY A 185 81.42 -42.72 -23.35
N GLU A 186 80.86 -43.97 -23.20
CA GLU A 186 81.69 -45.13 -22.88
C GLU A 186 82.76 -45.41 -23.99
N GLU A 187 82.37 -45.25 -25.26
CA GLU A 187 83.26 -45.39 -26.40
C GLU A 187 84.37 -44.27 -26.45
N LEU A 188 83.91 -43.03 -26.20
CA LEU A 188 84.83 -41.87 -26.08
C LEU A 188 85.86 -42.07 -24.97
N ASP A 189 85.46 -42.53 -23.77
CA ASP A 189 86.36 -42.81 -22.64
C ASP A 189 87.39 -43.91 -23.01
N THR A 190 86.94 -44.93 -23.74
CA THR A 190 87.80 -46.02 -24.23
C THR A 190 88.81 -45.44 -25.21
N GLN A 191 88.40 -44.65 -26.17
CA GLN A 191 89.31 -44.05 -27.17
C GLN A 191 90.33 -43.04 -26.54
N LEU A 192 89.87 -42.25 -25.54
CA LEU A 192 90.75 -41.37 -24.77
C LEU A 192 91.78 -42.16 -24.01
N SER A 193 91.41 -43.31 -23.44
CA SER A 193 92.38 -44.19 -22.76
C SER A 193 93.42 -44.82 -23.71
N LEU A 194 92.97 -45.23 -24.90
CA LEU A 194 93.89 -45.75 -25.96
C LEU A 194 94.82 -44.65 -26.49
N ARG A 195 94.38 -43.39 -26.63
CA ARG A 195 95.17 -42.23 -27.00
C ARG A 195 96.25 -41.94 -26.00
N ALA A 196 95.96 -42.04 -24.70
CA ALA A 196 96.95 -41.86 -23.65
C ALA A 196 98.05 -42.89 -23.75
N LYS A 197 97.83 -44.09 -24.37
CA LYS A 197 98.81 -45.14 -24.64
C LYS A 197 99.42 -45.01 -26.03
N GLY A 198 99.10 -43.93 -26.84
CA GLY A 198 99.66 -43.70 -28.16
C GLY A 198 99.03 -44.58 -29.25
N LEU A 199 97.96 -45.30 -29.00
CA LEU A 199 97.32 -46.33 -29.87
C LEU A 199 96.01 -45.86 -30.56
N ALA A 200 95.54 -44.61 -30.42
CA ALA A 200 94.29 -44.11 -31.01
C ALA A 200 94.53 -43.16 -32.17
N ASP A 201 93.66 -43.26 -33.18
CA ASP A 201 93.60 -42.31 -34.29
C ASP A 201 92.88 -41.01 -33.91
N ARG A 202 93.50 -39.87 -34.21
CA ARG A 202 92.99 -38.53 -33.92
C ARG A 202 91.71 -38.20 -34.72
N ALA A 203 91.57 -38.73 -35.93
CA ALA A 203 90.42 -38.51 -36.75
C ALA A 203 89.15 -39.19 -36.15
N GLN A 204 89.34 -40.45 -35.62
CA GLN A 204 88.25 -41.19 -34.97
C GLN A 204 87.78 -40.50 -33.69
N LEU A 205 88.68 -39.98 -32.88
CA LEU A 205 88.29 -39.19 -31.69
C LEU A 205 87.47 -37.93 -32.02
N SER A 206 87.94 -37.19 -33.08
CA SER A 206 87.25 -35.98 -33.53
C SER A 206 85.78 -36.31 -34.03
N GLU A 207 85.64 -37.42 -34.76
CA GLU A 207 84.35 -37.89 -35.24
C GLU A 207 83.42 -38.24 -34.08
N LEU A 208 83.89 -38.97 -33.07
CA LEU A 208 83.08 -39.26 -31.87
C LEU A 208 82.60 -37.99 -31.10
N GLN A 209 83.51 -37.00 -30.97
CA GLN A 209 83.24 -35.70 -30.36
C GLN A 209 82.20 -34.91 -31.19
N HIS A 210 82.23 -34.97 -32.53
CA HIS A 210 81.17 -34.38 -33.38
C HIS A 210 79.85 -35.08 -33.19
N GLN A 211 79.78 -36.40 -33.06
CA GLN A 211 78.58 -37.19 -32.80
C GLN A 211 78.01 -36.86 -31.42
N GLU A 212 78.87 -36.72 -30.38
CA GLU A 212 78.45 -36.28 -29.04
C GLU A 212 77.75 -34.92 -29.07
N ALA A 213 78.42 -33.92 -29.73
CA ALA A 213 77.86 -32.59 -29.84
C ALA A 213 76.50 -32.58 -30.63
N ALA A 214 76.38 -33.43 -31.69
CA ALA A 214 75.13 -33.59 -32.45
C ALA A 214 73.99 -34.19 -31.58
N LEU A 215 74.31 -35.23 -30.77
CA LEU A 215 73.36 -35.84 -29.86
C LEU A 215 72.91 -34.89 -28.71
N LEU A 216 73.84 -34.12 -28.14
CA LEU A 216 73.54 -33.10 -27.16
C LEU A 216 72.59 -32.04 -27.77
N GLY A 217 72.91 -31.56 -28.98
CA GLY A 217 72.01 -30.66 -29.73
C GLY A 217 70.58 -31.21 -29.96
N ARG A 218 70.53 -32.53 -30.30
CA ARG A 218 69.22 -33.20 -30.49
C ARG A 218 68.42 -33.34 -29.21
N ILE A 219 69.05 -33.68 -28.08
CA ILE A 219 68.45 -33.76 -26.75
C ILE A 219 67.87 -32.40 -26.35
N ALA A 220 68.67 -31.32 -26.55
CA ALA A 220 68.22 -29.96 -26.25
C ALA A 220 67.02 -29.58 -27.11
N GLN A 221 67.02 -29.90 -28.42
CA GLN A 221 65.93 -29.65 -29.32
C GLN A 221 64.66 -30.41 -28.90
N LEU A 222 64.72 -31.69 -28.54
CA LEU A 222 63.57 -32.49 -28.05
C LEU A 222 63.03 -31.97 -26.74
N SER A 223 63.92 -31.55 -25.83
CA SER A 223 63.57 -30.93 -24.55
C SER A 223 62.78 -29.60 -24.76
N ALA A 224 63.23 -28.75 -25.70
CA ALA A 224 62.56 -27.52 -26.06
C ALA A 224 61.18 -27.80 -26.65
N LYS A 225 61.05 -28.77 -27.56
CA LYS A 225 59.73 -29.17 -28.11
C LYS A 225 58.81 -29.75 -27.05
N GLN A 226 59.32 -30.49 -26.09
CA GLN A 226 58.55 -31.03 -24.96
C GLN A 226 58.03 -29.89 -24.07
N ALA A 227 58.84 -28.89 -23.76
CA ALA A 227 58.45 -27.71 -23.00
C ALA A 227 57.39 -26.89 -23.73
N GLU A 228 57.50 -26.72 -25.05
CA GLU A 228 56.51 -26.08 -25.90
C GLU A 228 55.16 -26.80 -25.84
N ALA A 229 55.13 -28.13 -25.98
CA ALA A 229 53.89 -28.92 -25.88
C ALA A 229 53.27 -28.87 -24.47
N GLN A 230 54.09 -28.82 -23.41
CA GLN A 230 53.61 -28.61 -22.04
C GLN A 230 52.98 -27.24 -21.86
N THR A 231 53.56 -26.18 -22.45
CA THR A 231 53.00 -24.84 -22.43
C THR A 231 51.60 -24.81 -23.11
N GLN A 232 51.48 -25.45 -24.28
CA GLN A 232 50.20 -25.58 -24.99
C GLN A 232 49.14 -26.29 -24.14
N LEU A 233 49.50 -27.32 -23.39
CA LEU A 233 48.59 -28.00 -22.46
C LEU A 233 48.11 -27.09 -21.34
N HIS A 234 49.02 -26.32 -20.71
CA HIS A 234 48.64 -25.33 -19.71
C HIS A 234 47.79 -24.18 -20.25
N GLU A 235 48.01 -23.73 -21.49
CA GLU A 235 47.18 -22.73 -22.14
C GLU A 235 45.73 -23.23 -22.29
N ILE A 236 45.53 -24.48 -22.70
CA ILE A 236 44.19 -25.08 -22.78
C ILE A 236 43.49 -25.13 -21.41
N GLU A 237 44.25 -25.47 -20.33
CA GLU A 237 43.71 -25.49 -18.98
C GLU A 237 43.33 -24.08 -18.48
N ILE A 238 44.15 -23.07 -18.75
CA ILE A 238 43.89 -21.68 -18.43
C ILE A 238 42.66 -21.18 -19.19
N ASP A 239 42.55 -21.48 -20.48
CA ASP A 239 41.41 -21.06 -21.29
C ASP A 239 40.11 -21.71 -20.82
N LYS A 240 40.15 -22.98 -20.37
CA LYS A 240 39.01 -23.63 -19.71
C LYS A 240 38.55 -22.84 -18.47
N LEU A 241 39.47 -22.44 -17.61
CA LEU A 241 39.10 -21.67 -16.41
C LEU A 241 38.58 -20.28 -16.75
N ARG A 242 39.16 -19.61 -17.76
CA ARG A 242 38.70 -18.30 -18.23
C ARG A 242 37.30 -18.35 -18.82
N GLU A 243 37.00 -19.36 -19.64
CA GLU A 243 35.68 -19.56 -20.22
C GLU A 243 34.63 -19.81 -19.13
N ALA A 244 34.91 -20.72 -18.19
CA ALA A 244 34.00 -20.99 -17.07
C ALA A 244 33.75 -19.73 -16.20
N ALA A 245 34.82 -18.96 -15.91
CA ALA A 245 34.66 -17.71 -15.17
C ALA A 245 33.90 -16.64 -15.96
N ALA A 246 34.07 -16.58 -17.28
CA ALA A 246 33.32 -15.65 -18.12
C ALA A 246 31.82 -16.00 -18.17
N ASP A 247 31.47 -17.28 -18.35
CA ASP A 247 30.08 -17.75 -18.34
C ASP A 247 29.41 -17.46 -16.99
N HIS A 248 30.07 -17.79 -15.90
CA HIS A 248 29.58 -17.52 -14.55
C HIS A 248 29.36 -16.01 -14.30
N LYS A 249 30.34 -15.18 -14.70
CA LYS A 249 30.24 -13.72 -14.62
C LYS A 249 29.09 -13.18 -15.48
N ALA A 250 28.88 -13.71 -16.68
CA ALA A 250 27.79 -13.30 -17.58
C ALA A 250 26.43 -13.61 -16.95
N ALA A 251 26.26 -14.82 -16.39
CA ALA A 251 25.04 -15.22 -15.70
C ALA A 251 24.75 -14.32 -14.48
N ILE A 252 25.75 -14.07 -13.63
CA ILE A 252 25.59 -13.17 -12.46
C ILE A 252 25.22 -11.76 -12.89
N THR A 253 25.86 -11.22 -13.93
CA THR A 253 25.58 -9.87 -14.42
C THR A 253 24.16 -9.78 -14.96
N ALA A 254 23.74 -10.76 -15.77
CA ALA A 254 22.38 -10.83 -16.30
C ALA A 254 21.33 -10.94 -15.18
N LEU A 255 21.57 -11.76 -14.16
CA LEU A 255 20.72 -11.88 -12.97
C LEU A 255 20.58 -10.56 -12.23
N ARG A 256 21.71 -9.86 -12.02
CA ARG A 256 21.71 -8.54 -11.36
C ARG A 256 20.87 -7.53 -12.15
N ASP A 257 20.97 -7.53 -13.47
CA ASP A 257 20.26 -6.58 -14.34
C ASP A 257 18.76 -6.91 -14.46
N LEU A 258 18.36 -8.17 -14.28
CA LEU A 258 16.95 -8.60 -14.22
C LEU A 258 16.28 -8.24 -12.89
N HIS A 259 17.00 -8.25 -11.79
CA HIS A 259 16.43 -8.08 -10.45
C HIS A 259 15.60 -6.79 -10.28
N PRO A 260 16.07 -5.58 -10.65
CA PRO A 260 15.28 -4.36 -10.52
C PRO A 260 14.03 -4.37 -11.43
N GLN A 261 14.10 -5.03 -12.59
CA GLN A 261 12.96 -5.16 -13.49
C GLN A 261 11.88 -6.07 -12.89
N GLU A 262 12.28 -7.20 -12.32
CA GLU A 262 11.38 -8.11 -11.62
C GLU A 262 10.67 -7.44 -10.45
N LEU A 263 11.43 -6.69 -9.61
CA LEU A 263 10.86 -5.96 -8.47
C LEU A 263 9.83 -4.92 -8.92
N ARG A 264 10.13 -4.17 -10.00
CA ARG A 264 9.20 -3.18 -10.56
C ARG A 264 7.91 -3.86 -11.04
N LEU A 265 8.01 -4.91 -11.83
CA LEU A 265 6.83 -5.62 -12.35
C LEU A 265 6.00 -6.28 -11.24
N ARG A 266 6.65 -6.80 -10.19
CA ARG A 266 5.94 -7.30 -9.00
C ARG A 266 5.18 -6.20 -8.26
N ALA A 267 5.76 -5.00 -8.15
CA ALA A 267 5.12 -3.84 -7.55
C ALA A 267 3.92 -3.37 -8.39
N ASP A 268 4.10 -3.26 -9.71
CA ASP A 268 3.04 -2.88 -10.67
C ASP A 268 1.88 -3.88 -10.66
N ARG A 269 2.18 -5.18 -10.67
CA ARG A 269 1.18 -6.24 -10.52
C ARG A 269 0.37 -6.09 -9.24
N LYS A 270 1.06 -5.82 -8.11
CA LYS A 270 0.40 -5.62 -6.81
C LYS A 270 -0.51 -4.39 -6.85
N ARG A 271 -0.04 -3.27 -7.41
CA ARG A 271 -0.79 -2.03 -7.57
C ARG A 271 -2.05 -2.26 -8.42
N LEU A 272 -1.92 -2.87 -9.60
CA LEU A 272 -3.04 -3.16 -10.49
C LEU A 272 -4.07 -4.09 -9.86
N LYS A 273 -3.65 -5.11 -9.10
CA LYS A 273 -4.56 -5.98 -8.35
C LYS A 273 -5.30 -5.24 -7.23
N GLN A 274 -4.69 -4.25 -6.60
CA GLN A 274 -5.35 -3.40 -5.60
C GLN A 274 -6.34 -2.45 -6.27
N GLU A 275 -5.98 -1.84 -7.39
CA GLU A 275 -6.88 -1.00 -8.19
C GLU A 275 -8.12 -1.78 -8.64
N LEU A 276 -7.94 -2.98 -9.17
CA LEU A 276 -9.05 -3.87 -9.57
C LEU A 276 -9.97 -4.23 -8.42
N LYS A 277 -9.42 -4.49 -7.22
CA LYS A 277 -10.25 -4.71 -6.02
C LYS A 277 -11.02 -3.46 -5.61
N GLY A 278 -10.40 -2.29 -5.76
CA GLY A 278 -11.03 -1.01 -5.44
C GLY A 278 -12.18 -0.62 -6.37
N LEU A 279 -12.26 -1.19 -7.58
CA LEU A 279 -13.35 -0.91 -8.53
C LEU A 279 -14.73 -1.36 -8.02
N THR A 280 -14.81 -2.28 -7.08
CA THR A 280 -16.07 -2.67 -6.43
C THR A 280 -16.22 -1.85 -5.15
N LEU A 281 -17.14 -0.88 -5.17
CA LEU A 281 -17.46 -0.08 -4.00
C LEU A 281 -18.45 -0.86 -3.12
N THR A 282 -18.10 -1.01 -1.85
CA THR A 282 -18.93 -1.67 -0.84
C THR A 282 -19.37 -0.66 0.22
N ALA A 283 -20.47 -0.97 0.89
CA ALA A 283 -21.01 -0.14 1.96
C ALA A 283 -20.06 -0.12 3.18
N PRO A 284 -19.50 1.04 3.59
CA PRO A 284 -18.67 1.15 4.78
C PRO A 284 -19.42 0.95 6.09
N ILE A 285 -20.74 1.18 6.09
CA ILE A 285 -21.65 1.03 7.22
C ILE A 285 -22.98 0.43 6.75
N SER A 286 -23.75 -0.15 7.68
CA SER A 286 -25.12 -0.54 7.43
C SER A 286 -26.04 0.70 7.48
N GLY A 287 -26.94 0.85 6.51
CA GLY A 287 -27.81 2.02 6.43
C GLY A 287 -28.68 2.05 5.19
N PHE A 288 -29.32 3.19 4.95
CA PHE A 288 -30.10 3.46 3.75
C PHE A 288 -29.31 4.29 2.75
N VAL A 289 -29.45 3.95 1.47
CA VAL A 289 -28.87 4.72 0.36
C VAL A 289 -29.67 6.01 0.16
N HIS A 290 -28.98 7.15 0.10
CA HIS A 290 -29.60 8.44 -0.15
C HIS A 290 -28.78 9.29 -1.11
N GLY A 291 -29.45 10.01 -2.01
CA GLY A 291 -28.83 10.96 -2.93
C GLY A 291 -27.92 10.30 -3.96
N LEU A 292 -28.35 9.19 -4.54
CA LEU A 292 -27.64 8.50 -5.61
C LEU A 292 -27.51 9.42 -6.84
N SER A 293 -26.27 9.83 -7.16
CA SER A 293 -25.98 10.81 -8.22
C SER A 293 -25.88 10.19 -9.62
N ILE A 294 -25.96 8.86 -9.73
CA ILE A 294 -25.83 8.10 -10.99
C ILE A 294 -27.14 7.40 -11.35
N SER A 295 -27.49 7.43 -12.64
CA SER A 295 -28.81 6.95 -13.11
C SER A 295 -28.78 5.52 -13.68
N GLY A 296 -27.64 4.80 -13.63
CA GLY A 296 -27.57 3.42 -14.13
C GLY A 296 -26.20 2.99 -14.63
N ALA A 297 -26.13 1.84 -15.30
CA ALA A 297 -24.93 1.33 -15.96
C ALA A 297 -24.47 2.29 -17.07
N GLN A 298 -23.16 2.31 -17.36
CA GLN A 298 -22.47 3.20 -18.31
C GLN A 298 -22.35 4.67 -17.87
N ALA A 299 -22.94 5.09 -16.74
CA ALA A 299 -22.70 6.43 -16.20
C ALA A 299 -21.22 6.60 -15.81
N VAL A 300 -20.73 7.84 -15.87
CA VAL A 300 -19.35 8.17 -15.53
C VAL A 300 -19.30 8.79 -14.13
N VAL A 301 -18.52 8.17 -13.24
CA VAL A 301 -18.22 8.67 -11.90
C VAL A 301 -16.99 9.55 -11.96
N GLN A 302 -17.10 10.78 -11.44
CA GLN A 302 -15.98 11.71 -11.34
C GLN A 302 -15.07 11.38 -10.15
N PRO A 303 -13.75 11.60 -10.26
CA PRO A 303 -12.82 11.41 -9.15
C PRO A 303 -13.21 12.20 -7.90
N ALA A 304 -13.10 11.57 -6.73
CA ALA A 304 -13.32 12.18 -5.41
C ALA A 304 -14.68 12.91 -5.21
N LYS A 305 -15.66 12.64 -6.09
CA LYS A 305 -17.01 13.19 -5.96
C LYS A 305 -17.95 12.17 -5.27
N PRO A 306 -18.78 12.58 -4.32
CA PRO A 306 -19.75 11.70 -3.69
C PRO A 306 -20.71 11.09 -4.73
N ILE A 307 -20.83 9.77 -4.72
CA ILE A 307 -21.71 9.00 -5.61
C ILE A 307 -23.06 8.81 -4.96
N LEU A 308 -23.05 8.52 -3.67
CA LEU A 308 -24.22 8.36 -2.81
C LEU A 308 -23.82 8.63 -1.35
N HIS A 309 -24.82 8.81 -0.52
CA HIS A 309 -24.67 8.91 0.93
C HIS A 309 -25.31 7.70 1.60
N LEU A 310 -24.68 7.17 2.65
CA LEU A 310 -25.27 6.17 3.52
C LEU A 310 -25.71 6.81 4.83
N VAL A 311 -27.00 6.63 5.15
CA VAL A 311 -27.61 7.07 6.40
C VAL A 311 -27.73 5.85 7.31
N PRO A 312 -27.04 5.81 8.46
CA PRO A 312 -27.09 4.65 9.37
C PRO A 312 -28.50 4.34 9.89
N ASN A 313 -28.81 3.05 10.06
CA ASN A 313 -30.12 2.60 10.55
C ASN A 313 -30.38 2.90 12.03
N ASP A 314 -29.32 2.93 12.85
CA ASP A 314 -29.41 2.93 14.32
C ASP A 314 -29.13 4.31 14.95
N GLN A 315 -29.30 5.39 14.17
CA GLN A 315 -29.07 6.72 14.72
C GLN A 315 -30.30 7.24 15.45
N PRO A 316 -30.14 7.74 16.70
CA PRO A 316 -31.21 8.38 17.41
C PRO A 316 -31.64 9.69 16.70
N TYR A 317 -32.90 9.96 16.69
CA TYR A 317 -33.44 11.24 16.23
C TYR A 317 -33.02 12.33 17.24
N VAL A 318 -32.58 13.46 16.72
CA VAL A 318 -32.31 14.68 17.49
C VAL A 318 -33.13 15.82 16.91
N ILE A 319 -33.44 16.82 17.74
CA ILE A 319 -34.04 18.04 17.24
C ILE A 319 -32.96 19.12 17.15
N THR A 320 -32.76 19.61 15.94
CA THR A 320 -31.89 20.73 15.65
C THR A 320 -32.75 22.02 15.75
N ALA A 321 -32.48 22.81 16.78
CA ALA A 321 -33.23 24.05 17.04
C ALA A 321 -32.33 25.28 16.86
N LYS A 322 -32.90 26.37 16.33
CA LYS A 322 -32.22 27.66 16.18
C LYS A 322 -32.60 28.57 17.33
N ILE A 323 -31.60 29.14 18.00
CA ILE A 323 -31.74 29.98 19.19
C ILE A 323 -31.11 31.34 18.95
N ALA A 324 -31.77 32.42 19.35
CA ALA A 324 -31.23 33.76 19.26
C ALA A 324 -30.02 33.94 20.20
N PRO A 325 -29.03 34.77 19.84
CA PRO A 325 -27.81 35.00 20.65
C PRO A 325 -28.11 35.48 22.07
N GLU A 326 -29.16 36.25 22.23
CA GLU A 326 -29.59 36.80 23.53
C GLU A 326 -30.02 35.73 24.53
N GLU A 327 -30.55 34.60 24.03
CA GLU A 327 -31.08 33.51 24.86
C GLU A 327 -30.05 32.43 25.18
N ILE A 328 -28.92 32.38 24.46
CA ILE A 328 -27.88 31.32 24.63
C ILE A 328 -27.20 31.41 26.00
N THR A 329 -27.09 32.62 26.59
CA THR A 329 -26.48 32.85 27.91
C THR A 329 -27.21 32.16 29.04
N HIS A 330 -28.47 31.75 28.83
CA HIS A 330 -29.32 31.10 29.81
C HIS A 330 -29.39 29.58 29.65
N LEU A 331 -28.61 29.04 28.70
CA LEU A 331 -28.64 27.62 28.35
C LEU A 331 -27.34 26.94 28.75
N PHE A 332 -27.42 25.69 29.17
CA PHE A 332 -26.27 24.85 29.47
C PHE A 332 -26.53 23.42 29.00
N VAL A 333 -25.45 22.68 28.72
CA VAL A 333 -25.53 21.30 28.25
C VAL A 333 -26.12 20.40 29.34
N GLY A 334 -27.06 19.53 28.95
CA GLY A 334 -27.76 18.63 29.88
C GLY A 334 -29.05 19.20 30.47
N GLN A 335 -29.51 20.38 30.05
CA GLN A 335 -30.72 21.03 30.51
C GLN A 335 -31.97 20.32 30.01
N ALA A 336 -32.93 20.08 30.90
CA ALA A 336 -34.21 19.43 30.54
C ALA A 336 -35.04 20.31 29.62
N SER A 337 -35.50 19.73 28.51
CA SER A 337 -36.33 20.41 27.52
C SER A 337 -37.65 19.65 27.31
N THR A 338 -38.70 20.37 27.04
CA THR A 338 -40.00 19.82 26.64
C THR A 338 -40.22 20.07 25.16
N ILE A 339 -40.55 19.04 24.40
CA ILE A 339 -40.67 19.09 22.93
C ILE A 339 -42.12 18.94 22.55
N LYS A 340 -42.64 19.84 21.72
CA LYS A 340 -43.95 19.78 21.12
C LYS A 340 -43.81 19.57 19.62
N LEU A 341 -44.16 18.37 19.14
CA LEU A 341 -44.18 18.05 17.73
C LEU A 341 -45.46 18.63 17.08
N LEU A 342 -45.31 19.31 15.95
CA LEU A 342 -46.40 19.89 15.22
C LEU A 342 -46.87 18.86 14.18
N LEU A 343 -47.95 18.11 14.54
CA LEU A 343 -48.51 17.02 13.70
C LEU A 343 -49.51 17.49 12.60
N LYS A 344 -49.90 18.77 12.56
CA LYS A 344 -50.75 19.32 11.52
C LYS A 344 -50.05 20.29 10.62
N GLY A 345 -50.08 19.98 9.34
CA GLY A 345 -49.39 20.70 8.28
C GLY A 345 -49.76 22.19 8.23
N ALA A 346 -48.75 22.97 8.37
CA ALA A 346 -48.55 24.26 7.77
C ALA A 346 -47.06 24.33 7.43
N GLY A 347 -46.71 23.68 6.33
CA GLY A 347 -45.42 23.89 5.69
C GLY A 347 -45.38 25.30 5.11
N GLN A 348 -45.03 26.29 5.89
CA GLN A 348 -44.31 27.42 5.36
C GLN A 348 -42.84 27.07 5.50
N GLU A 349 -42.23 26.64 4.40
CA GLU A 349 -40.79 26.75 4.18
C GLU A 349 -40.42 28.20 4.39
N LEU A 350 -39.85 28.50 5.56
CA LEU A 350 -39.12 29.73 5.76
C LEU A 350 -37.82 29.58 4.96
N GLN A 351 -37.89 29.93 3.67
CA GLN A 351 -36.68 30.19 2.89
C GLN A 351 -35.88 31.25 3.64
N GLY A 352 -34.70 30.87 4.12
CA GLY A 352 -33.82 31.77 4.82
C GLY A 352 -33.50 32.98 3.92
N ARG A 353 -34.00 34.16 4.32
CA ARG A 353 -33.52 35.43 3.74
C ARG A 353 -32.08 35.56 4.08
N PRO A 354 -31.22 36.11 3.17
CA PRO A 354 -29.80 36.35 3.42
C PRO A 354 -29.49 37.23 4.63
N ASP A 355 -30.47 37.98 5.14
CA ASP A 355 -30.39 38.89 6.30
C ASP A 355 -30.95 38.29 7.60
N SER A 356 -30.94 36.97 7.77
CA SER A 356 -31.31 36.38 9.06
C SER A 356 -30.33 36.75 10.15
N PRO A 357 -30.78 37.23 11.33
CA PRO A 357 -29.88 37.55 12.43
C PRO A 357 -29.06 36.30 12.80
N PRO A 358 -27.86 36.49 13.34
CA PRO A 358 -27.05 35.34 13.78
C PRO A 358 -27.82 34.48 14.75
N TYR A 359 -27.69 33.17 14.66
CA TYR A 359 -28.33 32.20 15.53
C TYR A 359 -27.36 31.10 15.95
N TYR A 360 -27.60 30.54 17.12
CA TYR A 360 -26.92 29.33 17.59
C TYR A 360 -27.75 28.09 17.26
N VAL A 361 -27.07 27.01 16.86
CA VAL A 361 -27.68 25.72 16.62
C VAL A 361 -27.49 24.88 17.87
N VAL A 362 -28.61 24.37 18.40
CA VAL A 362 -28.60 23.49 19.58
C VAL A 362 -29.22 22.15 19.18
N GLU A 363 -28.50 21.07 19.50
CA GLU A 363 -28.97 19.71 19.32
C GLU A 363 -29.57 19.17 20.61
N ILE A 364 -30.80 18.63 20.52
CA ILE A 364 -31.52 18.13 21.66
C ILE A 364 -31.82 16.65 21.46
N ALA A 365 -31.22 15.82 22.32
CA ALA A 365 -31.41 14.39 22.31
C ALA A 365 -32.81 14.01 22.79
N LEU A 366 -33.47 13.11 22.07
CA LEU A 366 -34.75 12.57 22.46
C LEU A 366 -34.57 11.39 23.41
N ASN A 367 -34.74 11.61 24.71
CA ASN A 367 -34.77 10.53 25.69
C ASN A 367 -36.14 9.85 25.67
N SER A 368 -36.23 8.73 24.97
CA SER A 368 -37.42 7.82 24.87
C SER A 368 -38.69 8.43 24.30
N PRO A 369 -39.25 7.89 23.22
CA PRO A 369 -40.51 8.33 22.63
C PRO A 369 -41.76 7.96 23.43
N GLU A 370 -41.62 7.33 24.61
CA GLU A 370 -42.73 6.72 25.33
C GLU A 370 -43.58 7.69 26.22
N SER A 371 -43.19 8.92 26.39
CA SER A 371 -43.68 9.71 27.51
C SER A 371 -44.60 10.85 27.20
N ALA A 372 -45.38 10.92 26.14
CA ALA A 372 -46.42 11.98 26.12
C ALA A 372 -47.39 11.97 24.93
N THR A 373 -48.08 10.89 24.70
CA THR A 373 -49.34 11.01 23.95
C THR A 373 -50.51 10.50 24.77
N PRO A 374 -51.60 11.24 24.87
CA PRO A 374 -52.79 10.79 25.60
C PRO A 374 -53.43 9.50 25.05
N ASN A 375 -52.97 9.02 23.90
CA ASN A 375 -53.50 7.85 23.20
C ASN A 375 -52.50 6.71 22.99
N GLY A 376 -51.36 6.68 23.68
CA GLY A 376 -50.47 5.50 23.74
C GLY A 376 -49.78 5.07 22.44
N LYS A 377 -49.88 5.81 21.31
CA LYS A 377 -49.15 5.56 20.08
C LYS A 377 -48.04 6.60 19.90
N ALA A 378 -46.80 6.18 20.08
CA ALA A 378 -45.65 7.02 19.75
C ALA A 378 -45.72 7.49 18.29
N PRO A 379 -45.63 8.79 18.00
CA PRO A 379 -45.65 9.29 16.62
C PRO A 379 -44.39 8.76 15.90
N ARG A 380 -44.59 8.24 14.68
CA ARG A 380 -43.45 7.88 13.80
C ARG A 380 -42.69 9.15 13.43
N LEU A 381 -41.56 9.35 14.04
CA LEU A 381 -40.67 10.46 13.72
C LEU A 381 -40.14 10.31 12.29
N ARG A 382 -40.14 11.41 11.54
CA ARG A 382 -39.54 11.49 10.22
C ARG A 382 -38.58 12.68 10.18
N PRO A 383 -37.39 12.57 9.55
CA PRO A 383 -36.53 13.71 9.31
C PRO A 383 -37.28 14.84 8.62
N GLY A 384 -37.03 16.09 9.03
CA GLY A 384 -37.72 17.27 8.50
C GLY A 384 -39.02 17.65 9.22
N MET A 385 -39.52 16.85 10.16
CA MET A 385 -40.73 17.23 10.93
C MET A 385 -40.45 18.47 11.78
N PRO A 386 -41.33 19.54 11.71
CA PRO A 386 -41.14 20.73 12.54
C PRO A 386 -41.45 20.43 14.01
N ALA A 387 -40.64 20.98 14.89
CA ALA A 387 -40.76 20.84 16.32
C ALA A 387 -40.55 22.18 17.02
N GLN A 388 -41.31 22.41 18.06
CA GLN A 388 -41.14 23.53 18.97
C GLN A 388 -40.55 23.03 20.28
N VAL A 389 -39.42 23.58 20.68
CA VAL A 389 -38.70 23.16 21.86
C VAL A 389 -38.81 24.24 22.95
N PHE A 390 -39.17 23.80 24.16
CA PHE A 390 -39.25 24.60 25.35
C PHE A 390 -38.12 24.20 26.30
N ILE A 391 -37.07 24.98 26.38
CA ILE A 391 -35.89 24.71 27.22
C ILE A 391 -36.12 25.47 28.53
N ARG A 392 -36.17 24.78 29.66
CA ARG A 392 -36.39 25.41 30.98
C ARG A 392 -35.23 26.30 31.34
N LYS A 393 -35.50 27.58 31.61
CA LYS A 393 -34.51 28.49 32.21
C LYS A 393 -34.36 28.18 33.72
N ASN A 394 -33.27 28.61 34.29
CA ASN A 394 -33.12 28.57 35.74
C ASN A 394 -34.23 29.32 36.42
N ASN A 395 -34.74 28.75 37.52
CA ASN A 395 -35.78 29.41 38.33
C ASN A 395 -35.23 30.72 38.89
N ARG A 396 -35.87 31.84 38.57
CA ARG A 396 -35.54 33.15 39.10
C ARG A 396 -36.66 33.65 40.02
N ARG A 397 -36.29 34.43 41.03
CA ARG A 397 -37.26 35.04 41.90
C ARG A 397 -37.76 36.35 41.29
N PRO A 398 -39.01 36.79 41.52
CA PRO A 398 -39.53 38.06 41.02
C PRO A 398 -38.65 39.24 41.42
N VAL A 399 -38.00 39.24 42.59
CA VAL A 399 -37.09 40.26 43.06
C VAL A 399 -35.87 40.40 42.13
N ASP A 400 -35.35 39.29 41.53
CA ASP A 400 -34.23 39.34 40.62
C ASP A 400 -34.57 40.09 39.33
N TYR A 401 -35.83 39.95 38.81
CA TYR A 401 -36.29 40.72 37.65
C TYR A 401 -36.41 42.23 37.93
N LEU A 402 -36.85 42.59 39.15
CA LEU A 402 -36.99 43.98 39.54
C LEU A 402 -35.64 44.68 39.76
N LEU A 403 -34.65 43.94 40.25
CA LEU A 403 -33.35 44.47 40.57
C LEU A 403 -32.33 44.39 39.37
N GLU A 404 -32.60 43.58 38.36
CA GLU A 404 -31.68 43.37 37.20
C GLU A 404 -31.39 44.64 36.46
N PRO A 405 -32.36 45.52 36.12
CA PRO A 405 -32.07 46.80 35.45
C PRO A 405 -31.19 47.72 36.28
N ILE A 406 -31.39 47.69 37.59
CA ILE A 406 -30.61 48.50 38.54
C ILE A 406 -29.16 47.93 38.64
N ARG A 407 -29.03 46.64 38.78
CA ARG A 407 -27.71 45.96 38.82
C ARG A 407 -26.93 46.13 37.51
N SER A 408 -27.60 46.04 36.34
CA SER A 408 -26.97 46.22 35.05
C SER A 408 -26.50 47.65 34.86
N TYR A 409 -27.32 48.64 35.27
CA TYR A 409 -26.94 50.04 35.26
C TYR A 409 -25.71 50.32 36.14
N PHE A 410 -25.69 49.84 37.36
CA PHE A 410 -24.53 50.02 38.25
C PHE A 410 -23.29 49.24 37.77
N ALA A 411 -23.48 48.05 37.20
CA ALA A 411 -22.37 47.28 36.62
C ALA A 411 -21.75 47.94 35.39
N GLN A 412 -22.55 48.68 34.60
CA GLN A 412 -22.03 49.48 33.48
C GLN A 412 -21.39 50.76 33.95
N ALA A 413 -22.02 51.48 34.92
CA ALA A 413 -21.48 52.71 35.49
C ALA A 413 -20.16 52.54 36.28
N LEU A 414 -19.89 51.37 36.81
CA LEU A 414 -18.65 51.03 37.55
C LEU A 414 -17.57 50.39 36.65
N ARG A 415 -17.80 50.21 35.37
CA ARG A 415 -16.84 49.67 34.37
C ARG A 415 -16.20 50.71 33.44
N GLU A 416 -16.34 52.00 33.78
CA GLU A 416 -15.45 53.00 33.19
C GLU A 416 -14.10 52.97 33.94
N TYR A 417 -13.27 51.98 33.56
CA TYR A 417 -11.80 52.05 33.49
C TYR A 417 -11.29 50.80 32.81
#